data_606399444b889577d6c1405c6fdc3965
#
_entry.id   606399444b889577d6c1405c6fdc3965
#
_cell.length_a   1.000
_cell.length_b   1.000
_cell.length_c   1.000
_cell.angle_alpha   90.00
_cell.angle_beta   90.00
_cell.angle_gamma   90.00
#
_symmetry.space_group_name_H-M   'P 1'
#
loop_
_entity.id
_entity.type
_entity.pdbx_description
1 polymer ?
#
loop_
_entity_poly.entity_id
_entity_poly.type
_entity_poly.pdbx_seq_one_letter_code
_entity_poly.pdbx_strand_id
1 'polypeptide(L)'
;MNPTLVAFAGFVSWSLCLLVLMEAIRTNLVATKAVSANGFTPDNSNLSPFMQRLARAHANCVEGLPIFGGLMLIAVVAGKSAVTDPLAYYFLAARILQSLVHLSSVTAMAVTLRFACFTVQMGIGVYWAVRLFLA
;
A
#
# COMPACT_ATOMS: atom_id res chain seq x y z
N MET A 1 12.92 -15.55 8.25
CA MET A 1 12.35 -14.22 8.59
C MET A 1 11.10 -14.44 9.45
N ASN A 2 10.93 -13.63 10.48
CA ASN A 2 9.69 -13.68 11.26
C ASN A 2 8.50 -13.08 10.47
N PRO A 3 7.24 -13.35 10.88
CA PRO A 3 6.06 -12.84 10.17
C PRO A 3 6.03 -11.34 9.97
N THR A 4 6.48 -10.57 10.97
CA THR A 4 6.54 -9.10 10.90
C THR A 4 7.48 -8.65 9.79
N LEU A 5 8.66 -9.23 9.70
CA LEU A 5 9.63 -8.87 8.68
C LEU A 5 9.16 -9.27 7.28
N VAL A 6 8.50 -10.45 7.16
CA VAL A 6 7.88 -10.88 5.90
C VAL A 6 6.78 -9.91 5.48
N ALA A 7 5.91 -9.51 6.40
CA ALA A 7 4.82 -8.57 6.11
C ALA A 7 5.36 -7.19 5.73
N PHE A 8 6.39 -6.72 6.43
CA PHE A 8 7.03 -5.44 6.10
C PHE A 8 7.68 -5.48 4.71
N ALA A 9 8.48 -6.51 4.44
CA ALA A 9 9.09 -6.69 3.12
C ALA A 9 8.02 -6.84 2.03
N GLY A 10 6.94 -7.57 2.30
CA GLY A 10 5.80 -7.70 1.40
C GLY A 10 5.11 -6.37 1.10
N PHE A 11 4.92 -5.53 2.11
CA PHE A 11 4.32 -4.21 1.93
C PHE A 11 5.20 -3.29 1.05
N VAL A 12 6.51 -3.26 1.35
CA VAL A 12 7.47 -2.50 0.54
C VAL A 12 7.48 -3.00 -0.91
N SER A 13 7.57 -4.32 -1.08
CA SER A 13 7.60 -4.95 -2.42
C SER A 13 6.30 -4.71 -3.20
N TRP A 14 5.15 -4.77 -2.54
CA TRP A 14 3.86 -4.47 -3.15
C TRP A 14 3.80 -3.02 -3.63
N SER A 15 4.23 -2.07 -2.79
CA SER A 15 4.31 -0.66 -3.18
C SER A 15 5.23 -0.45 -4.38
N LEU A 16 6.37 -1.15 -4.39
CA LEU A 16 7.31 -1.13 -5.52
C LEU A 16 6.68 -1.72 -6.79
N CYS A 17 5.93 -2.81 -6.69
CA CYS A 17 5.24 -3.40 -7.83
C CYS A 17 4.24 -2.42 -8.46
N LEU A 18 3.46 -1.70 -7.65
CA LEU A 18 2.54 -0.68 -8.15
C LEU A 18 3.29 0.45 -8.87
N LEU A 19 4.41 0.88 -8.30
CA LEU A 19 5.26 1.90 -8.91
C LEU A 19 5.82 1.44 -10.25
N VAL A 20 6.39 0.25 -10.30
CA VAL A 20 6.98 -0.32 -11.54
C VAL A 20 5.91 -0.46 -12.62
N LEU A 21 4.72 -0.94 -12.27
CA LEU A 21 3.60 -1.04 -13.21
C LEU A 21 3.23 0.34 -13.78
N MET A 22 3.11 1.34 -12.91
CA MET A 22 2.75 2.69 -13.33
C MET A 22 3.80 3.29 -14.27
N GLU A 23 5.08 3.17 -13.93
CA GLU A 23 6.16 3.73 -14.73
C GLU A 23 6.37 2.95 -16.04
N ALA A 24 6.14 1.64 -16.06
CA ALA A 24 6.17 0.84 -17.28
C ALA A 24 5.10 1.31 -18.28
N ILE A 25 3.87 1.55 -17.82
CA ILE A 25 2.79 2.06 -18.66
C ILE A 25 3.08 3.49 -19.14
N ARG A 26 3.56 4.37 -18.26
CA ARG A 26 3.98 5.73 -18.63
C ARG A 26 5.05 5.72 -19.69
N THR A 27 6.06 4.88 -19.53
CA THR A 27 7.15 4.72 -20.52
C THR A 27 6.60 4.28 -21.87
N ASN A 28 5.67 3.33 -21.90
CA ASN A 28 5.03 2.89 -23.13
C ASN A 28 4.22 4.01 -23.80
N LEU A 29 3.51 4.83 -23.02
CA LEU A 29 2.76 5.98 -23.54
C LEU A 29 3.68 7.02 -24.19
N VAL A 30 4.86 7.25 -23.65
CA VAL A 30 5.87 8.12 -24.27
C VAL A 30 6.45 7.49 -25.53
N ALA A 31 6.80 6.21 -25.48
CA ALA A 31 7.38 5.48 -26.61
C ALA A 31 6.43 5.42 -27.82
N THR A 32 5.14 5.31 -27.59
CA THR A 32 4.10 5.32 -28.64
C THR A 32 3.64 6.73 -29.03
N LYS A 33 4.23 7.76 -28.44
CA LYS A 33 3.90 9.18 -28.67
C LYS A 33 2.46 9.55 -28.29
N ALA A 34 1.79 8.75 -27.46
CA ALA A 34 0.46 9.05 -26.97
C ALA A 34 0.47 10.19 -25.95
N VAL A 35 1.57 10.33 -25.19
CA VAL A 35 1.77 11.40 -24.20
C VAL A 35 3.21 11.90 -24.35
N SER A 36 3.44 13.21 -24.24
CA SER A 36 4.80 13.78 -24.22
C SER A 36 5.49 13.45 -22.89
N ALA A 37 6.82 13.40 -22.88
CA ALA A 37 7.59 13.05 -21.69
C ALA A 37 7.32 13.96 -20.48
N ASN A 38 6.96 15.22 -20.73
CA ASN A 38 6.60 16.20 -19.69
C ASN A 38 5.07 16.37 -19.53
N GLY A 39 4.28 15.47 -20.09
CA GLY A 39 2.80 15.55 -20.10
C GLY A 39 2.11 14.77 -19.00
N PHE A 40 2.82 14.37 -17.95
CA PHE A 40 2.24 13.60 -16.83
C PHE A 40 1.96 14.49 -15.61
N THR A 41 0.85 14.19 -14.95
CA THR A 41 0.55 14.72 -13.63
C THR A 41 0.74 13.61 -12.58
N PRO A 42 1.06 13.94 -11.31
CA PRO A 42 1.29 12.91 -10.28
C PRO A 42 0.10 11.96 -10.07
N ASP A 43 -1.12 12.47 -10.23
CA ASP A 43 -2.37 11.74 -10.03
C ASP A 43 -2.90 11.06 -11.31
N ASN A 44 -2.17 11.15 -12.43
CA ASN A 44 -2.59 10.65 -13.74
C ASN A 44 -3.93 11.22 -14.22
N SER A 45 -4.30 12.44 -13.83
CA SER A 45 -5.61 13.04 -14.11
C SER A 45 -5.93 13.13 -15.61
N ASN A 46 -4.91 13.23 -16.47
CA ASN A 46 -5.02 13.28 -17.93
C ASN A 46 -4.92 11.90 -18.61
N LEU A 47 -4.85 10.82 -17.84
CA LEU A 47 -4.72 9.46 -18.37
C LEU A 47 -6.01 8.66 -18.19
N SER A 48 -5.98 7.37 -18.55
CA SER A 48 -7.12 6.48 -18.43
C SER A 48 -7.64 6.35 -16.99
N PRO A 49 -8.90 5.94 -16.79
CA PRO A 49 -9.43 5.67 -15.46
C PRO A 49 -8.60 4.65 -14.67
N PHE A 50 -8.09 3.61 -15.33
CA PHE A 50 -7.19 2.64 -14.68
C PHE A 50 -5.92 3.31 -14.15
N MET A 51 -5.29 4.17 -14.95
CA MET A 51 -4.06 4.88 -14.54
C MET A 51 -4.33 5.83 -13.38
N GLN A 52 -5.49 6.44 -13.31
CA GLN A 52 -5.90 7.26 -12.17
C GLN A 52 -6.08 6.41 -10.90
N ARG A 53 -6.72 5.25 -11.01
CA ARG A 53 -6.85 4.30 -9.90
C ARG A 53 -5.50 3.76 -9.43
N LEU A 54 -4.61 3.46 -10.38
CA LEU A 54 -3.25 3.00 -10.07
C LEU A 54 -2.44 4.05 -9.31
N ALA A 55 -2.51 5.30 -9.71
CA ALA A 55 -1.85 6.41 -9.00
C ALA A 55 -2.37 6.53 -7.56
N ARG A 56 -3.68 6.41 -7.35
CA ARG A 56 -4.29 6.45 -6.02
C ARG A 56 -3.91 5.26 -5.16
N ALA A 57 -3.91 4.06 -5.72
CA ALA A 57 -3.51 2.85 -5.01
C ALA A 57 -2.04 2.94 -4.55
N HIS A 58 -1.16 3.38 -5.43
CA HIS A 58 0.24 3.62 -5.12
C HIS A 58 0.42 4.68 -4.04
N ALA A 59 -0.22 5.85 -4.18
CA ALA A 59 -0.15 6.93 -3.21
C ALA A 59 -0.62 6.48 -1.82
N ASN A 60 -1.71 5.71 -1.76
CA ASN A 60 -2.24 5.18 -0.50
C ASN A 60 -1.24 4.21 0.17
N CYS A 61 -0.56 3.38 -0.60
CA CYS A 61 0.51 2.53 -0.05
C CYS A 61 1.68 3.35 0.48
N VAL A 62 2.14 4.35 -0.27
CA VAL A 62 3.26 5.22 0.14
C VAL A 62 2.91 6.01 1.39
N GLU A 63 1.70 6.53 1.51
CA GLU A 63 1.24 7.26 2.70
C GLU A 63 1.17 6.35 3.94
N GLY A 64 0.77 5.10 3.79
CA GLY A 64 0.68 4.15 4.88
C GLY A 64 2.02 3.55 5.30
N LEU A 65 3.00 3.52 4.41
CA LEU A 65 4.27 2.83 4.64
C LEU A 65 5.05 3.36 5.86
N PRO A 66 5.25 4.67 6.06
CA PRO A 66 5.97 5.15 7.25
C PRO A 66 5.22 4.87 8.55
N ILE A 67 3.90 4.84 8.54
CA ILE A 67 3.09 4.57 9.73
C ILE A 67 3.14 3.09 10.08
N PHE A 68 2.60 2.24 9.24
CA PHE A 68 2.49 0.81 9.50
C PHE A 68 3.83 0.08 9.35
N GLY A 69 4.58 0.42 8.31
CA GLY A 69 5.93 -0.09 8.12
C GLY A 69 6.88 0.35 9.24
N GLY A 70 6.73 1.59 9.70
CA GLY A 70 7.48 2.11 10.85
C GLY A 70 7.21 1.31 12.12
N LEU A 71 5.95 0.96 12.42
CA LEU A 71 5.60 0.11 13.57
C LEU A 71 6.24 -1.28 13.47
N MET A 72 6.17 -1.89 12.29
CA MET A 72 6.80 -3.19 12.05
C MET A 72 8.32 -3.12 12.19
N LEU A 73 8.93 -2.08 11.65
CA LEU A 73 10.37 -1.88 11.76
C LEU A 73 10.80 -1.66 13.22
N ILE A 74 10.07 -0.84 13.96
CA ILE A 74 10.34 -0.63 15.40
C ILE A 74 10.27 -1.97 16.15
N ALA A 75 9.25 -2.78 15.89
CA ALA A 75 9.10 -4.09 16.53
C ALA A 75 10.30 -5.00 16.27
N VAL A 76 10.78 -5.04 15.03
CA VAL A 76 11.93 -5.87 14.64
C VAL A 76 13.23 -5.35 15.28
N VAL A 77 13.51 -4.06 15.17
CA VAL A 77 14.74 -3.44 15.67
C VAL A 77 14.82 -3.51 17.21
N ALA A 78 13.68 -3.34 17.86
CA ALA A 78 13.60 -3.44 19.33
C ALA A 78 13.58 -4.89 19.85
N GLY A 79 13.60 -5.90 18.99
CA GLY A 79 13.49 -7.30 19.39
C GLY A 79 12.13 -7.67 19.96
N LYS A 80 11.07 -6.93 19.58
CA LYS A 80 9.70 -7.09 20.07
C LYS A 80 8.73 -7.59 19.00
N SER A 81 9.22 -8.26 17.97
CA SER A 81 8.38 -8.76 16.86
C SER A 81 7.29 -9.72 17.33
N ALA A 82 7.46 -10.39 18.47
CA ALA A 82 6.41 -11.21 19.06
C ALA A 82 5.09 -10.45 19.30
N VAL A 83 5.14 -9.12 19.44
CA VAL A 83 3.96 -8.26 19.57
C VAL A 83 3.21 -8.13 18.23
N THR A 84 3.94 -8.06 17.14
CA THR A 84 3.39 -7.78 15.80
C THR A 84 3.18 -9.04 14.96
N ASP A 85 3.93 -10.10 15.21
CA ASP A 85 3.89 -11.35 14.44
C ASP A 85 2.48 -11.95 14.27
N PRO A 86 1.62 -12.00 15.32
CA PRO A 86 0.32 -12.67 15.18
C PRO A 86 -0.62 -12.01 14.16
N LEU A 87 -0.49 -10.71 13.93
CA LEU A 87 -1.36 -9.95 13.04
C LEU A 87 -0.68 -9.50 11.75
N ALA A 88 0.62 -9.80 11.59
CA ALA A 88 1.41 -9.29 10.47
C ALA A 88 0.85 -9.70 9.11
N TYR A 89 0.51 -10.98 8.94
CA TYR A 89 -0.06 -11.48 7.68
C TYR A 89 -1.47 -10.97 7.41
N TYR A 90 -2.28 -10.78 8.45
CA TYR A 90 -3.61 -10.18 8.31
C TYR A 90 -3.51 -8.72 7.84
N PHE A 91 -2.55 -7.99 8.39
CA PHE A 91 -2.26 -6.63 7.93
C PHE A 91 -1.88 -6.60 6.45
N LEU A 92 -0.92 -7.45 6.04
CA LEU A 92 -0.47 -7.51 4.66
C LEU A 92 -1.60 -7.91 3.71
N ALA A 93 -2.39 -8.92 4.07
CA ALA A 93 -3.54 -9.37 3.27
C ALA A 93 -4.56 -8.24 3.10
N ALA A 94 -4.90 -7.53 4.16
CA ALA A 94 -5.82 -6.38 4.10
C ALA A 94 -5.28 -5.26 3.21
N ARG A 95 -3.98 -5.00 3.26
CA ARG A 95 -3.31 -3.98 2.43
C ARG A 95 -3.37 -4.35 0.94
N ILE A 96 -3.03 -5.57 0.60
CA ILE A 96 -3.05 -6.04 -0.78
C ILE A 96 -4.50 -6.05 -1.31
N LEU A 97 -5.45 -6.56 -0.52
CA LEU A 97 -6.85 -6.57 -0.91
C LEU A 97 -7.39 -5.15 -1.15
N GLN A 98 -7.06 -4.21 -0.27
CA GLN A 98 -7.43 -2.80 -0.44
C GLN A 98 -6.92 -2.24 -1.76
N SER A 99 -5.66 -2.51 -2.12
CA SER A 99 -5.08 -2.06 -3.38
C SER A 99 -5.76 -2.69 -4.59
N LEU A 100 -6.03 -4.00 -4.54
CA LEU A 100 -6.71 -4.71 -5.63
C LEU A 100 -8.12 -4.17 -5.87
N VAL A 101 -8.87 -3.91 -4.81
CA VAL A 101 -10.20 -3.28 -4.91
C VAL A 101 -10.08 -1.87 -5.50
N HIS A 102 -9.06 -1.13 -5.08
CA HIS A 102 -8.80 0.23 -5.58
C HIS A 102 -8.50 0.24 -7.07
N LEU A 103 -7.73 -0.73 -7.56
CA LEU A 103 -7.43 -0.87 -8.98
C LEU A 103 -8.65 -1.27 -9.81
N SER A 104 -9.57 -2.02 -9.21
CA SER A 104 -10.69 -2.64 -9.92
C SER A 104 -11.86 -1.68 -10.17
N SER A 105 -12.17 -0.78 -9.23
CA SER A 105 -13.42 -0.02 -9.29
C SER A 105 -13.42 1.23 -8.42
N VAL A 106 -14.32 2.16 -8.74
CA VAL A 106 -14.64 3.36 -7.95
C VAL A 106 -16.10 3.39 -7.50
N THR A 107 -16.82 2.26 -7.59
CA THR A 107 -18.22 2.18 -7.15
C THR A 107 -18.33 2.39 -5.64
N ALA A 108 -19.55 2.68 -5.15
CA ALA A 108 -19.80 2.84 -3.72
C ALA A 108 -19.43 1.57 -2.92
N MET A 109 -19.68 0.38 -3.49
CA MET A 109 -19.28 -0.89 -2.88
C MET A 109 -17.75 -1.00 -2.79
N ALA A 110 -17.02 -0.67 -3.85
CA ALA A 110 -15.56 -0.70 -3.86
C ALA A 110 -14.98 0.27 -2.83
N VAL A 111 -15.50 1.49 -2.73
CA VAL A 111 -15.08 2.48 -1.73
C VAL A 111 -15.33 1.96 -0.31
N THR A 112 -16.47 1.34 -0.06
CA THR A 112 -16.81 0.74 1.24
C THR A 112 -15.86 -0.41 1.59
N LEU A 113 -15.56 -1.30 0.65
CA LEU A 113 -14.62 -2.40 0.86
C LEU A 113 -13.20 -1.91 1.14
N ARG A 114 -12.74 -0.89 0.42
CA ARG A 114 -11.43 -0.25 0.69
C ARG A 114 -11.37 0.33 2.10
N PHE A 115 -12.43 1.04 2.49
CA PHE A 115 -12.53 1.62 3.83
C PHE A 115 -12.54 0.53 4.91
N ALA A 116 -13.26 -0.57 4.70
CA ALA A 116 -13.26 -1.70 5.61
C ALA A 116 -11.85 -2.31 5.77
N CYS A 117 -11.16 -2.54 4.68
CA CYS A 117 -9.76 -3.03 4.71
C CYS A 117 -8.83 -2.05 5.44
N PHE A 118 -9.00 -0.77 5.21
CA PHE A 118 -8.21 0.27 5.86
C PHE A 118 -8.53 0.35 7.36
N THR A 119 -9.78 0.22 7.75
CA THR A 119 -10.21 0.19 9.15
C THR A 119 -9.57 -0.99 9.90
N VAL A 120 -9.50 -2.17 9.28
CA VAL A 120 -8.78 -3.33 9.84
C VAL A 120 -7.31 -2.98 10.07
N GLN A 121 -6.66 -2.38 9.10
CA GLN A 121 -5.25 -1.97 9.22
C GLN A 121 -5.04 -0.92 10.32
N MET A 122 -5.92 0.08 10.41
CA MET A 122 -5.86 1.08 11.48
C MET A 122 -6.01 0.44 12.86
N GLY A 123 -6.97 -0.48 13.01
CA GLY A 123 -7.16 -1.22 14.27
C GLY A 123 -5.92 -2.02 14.67
N ILE A 124 -5.33 -2.73 13.72
CA ILE A 124 -4.07 -3.46 13.92
C ILE A 124 -2.94 -2.49 14.30
N GLY A 125 -2.82 -1.38 13.59
CA GLY A 125 -1.79 -0.37 13.86
C GLY A 125 -1.91 0.24 15.25
N VAL A 126 -3.12 0.60 15.68
CA VAL A 126 -3.38 1.11 17.04
C VAL A 126 -3.01 0.06 18.08
N TYR A 127 -3.43 -1.18 17.88
CA TYR A 127 -3.08 -2.29 18.76
C TYR A 127 -1.56 -2.45 18.87
N TRP A 128 -0.84 -2.47 17.76
CA TRP A 128 0.61 -2.57 17.76
C TRP A 128 1.29 -1.41 18.49
N ALA A 129 0.85 -0.17 18.22
CA ALA A 129 1.41 1.01 18.85
C ALA A 129 1.28 0.92 20.38
N VAL A 130 0.08 0.63 20.88
CA VAL A 130 -0.17 0.50 22.31
C VAL A 130 0.67 -0.62 22.92
N ARG A 131 0.71 -1.79 22.28
CA ARG A 131 1.46 -2.95 22.82
C ARG A 131 2.96 -2.72 22.81
N LEU A 132 3.50 -2.03 21.81
CA LEU A 132 4.92 -1.72 21.74
C LEU A 132 5.34 -0.72 22.82
N PHE A 133 4.48 0.24 23.17
CA PHE A 133 4.74 1.15 24.30
C PHE A 133 4.70 0.45 25.65
N LEU A 134 3.84 -0.55 25.80
CA LEU A 134 3.66 -1.29 27.06
C LEU A 134 4.65 -2.46 27.20
N ALA A 135 5.31 -2.84 26.14
CA ALA A 135 6.28 -3.95 26.15
C ALA A 135 7.69 -3.47 26.57
#